data_f2cfd26cc30ebaf69382d789ac9b9d19
#
_entry.id   f2cfd26cc30ebaf69382d789ac9b9d19
#
_cell.length_a   1.000
_cell.length_b   1.000
_cell.length_c   1.000
_cell.angle_alpha   90.00
_cell.angle_beta   90.00
_cell.angle_gamma   90.00
#
_symmetry.space_group_name_H-M   'P 1'
#
loop_
_entity.id
_entity.type
_entity.pdbx_description
1 polymer ?
#
loop_
_entity_poly.entity_id
_entity_poly.type
_entity_poly.pdbx_seq_one_letter_code
_entity_poly.pdbx_strand_id
1 'polypeptide(L)'
;MSEYRIIIAGQLEFGSKRVFDQVVEQYMHRMEHYYKNDILVKAEDIFKEEEMILDIPRKVVVGSERHWLNTLNLLERVVSFSMAGSLNLWRLSAGTILDHHVLEPKSERTTVQLFNKGRELVNQEKKEDEALAMMTKVVGRFARHAQAYERRGFVNNRLGNTKDALYDYDKSLNIYPSMPEAHYGRGLIHAKNESWELAEADFEAVTNNSIPHQAIYWMAQVALGDSYIKLGRPADALRVFNMFTKRKQRIASLDRYNRRVNTTFGKLLNQTGRYTDAIVAFKQALDAETDIKAPKEEIIRYHYGLALQGAGKVALAVKQLKIAAKDYPKAKEALETARVSA
;
A
#
# COMPACT_ATOMS: atom_id res chain seq x y z
N MET A 1 18.76 8.86 -27.96
CA MET A 1 18.96 8.29 -26.59
C MET A 1 17.62 7.82 -26.10
N SER A 2 17.57 6.62 -25.50
CA SER A 2 16.33 6.10 -24.96
C SER A 2 15.88 6.96 -23.79
N GLU A 3 14.61 7.36 -23.78
CA GLU A 3 14.00 8.10 -22.67
C GLU A 3 13.22 7.13 -21.78
N TYR A 4 13.34 7.34 -20.48
CA TYR A 4 12.68 6.53 -19.45
C TYR A 4 11.74 7.38 -18.65
N ARG A 5 10.64 6.78 -18.21
CA ARG A 5 9.79 7.38 -17.19
C ARG A 5 10.40 7.09 -15.82
N ILE A 6 10.70 8.13 -15.08
CA ILE A 6 11.34 8.04 -13.76
C ILE A 6 10.38 8.59 -12.72
N ILE A 7 10.22 7.87 -11.64
CA ILE A 7 9.40 8.27 -10.49
C ILE A 7 10.33 8.37 -9.30
N ILE A 8 10.27 9.51 -8.60
CA ILE A 8 11.04 9.75 -7.37
C ILE A 8 10.07 10.22 -6.30
N ALA A 9 10.16 9.66 -5.10
CA ALA A 9 9.36 10.07 -3.96
C ALA A 9 10.07 9.79 -2.65
N GLY A 10 9.84 10.62 -1.64
CA GLY A 10 10.31 10.38 -0.30
C GLY A 10 10.76 11.64 0.43
N GLN A 11 11.10 11.47 1.69
CA GLN A 11 11.56 12.55 2.57
C GLN A 11 12.77 12.09 3.36
N LEU A 12 13.70 13.02 3.60
CA LEU A 12 14.87 12.82 4.46
C LEU A 12 14.93 13.90 5.53
N GLU A 13 15.23 13.48 6.74
CA GLU A 13 15.43 14.36 7.91
C GLU A 13 16.91 14.48 8.24
N PHE A 14 17.36 15.70 8.53
CA PHE A 14 18.74 15.95 8.92
C PHE A 14 18.84 16.30 10.41
N GLY A 15 19.95 15.89 11.04
CA GLY A 15 20.13 15.99 12.50
C GLY A 15 20.37 17.41 13.02
N SER A 16 20.76 18.36 12.16
CA SER A 16 21.00 19.75 12.53
C SER A 16 21.04 20.67 11.30
N LYS A 17 20.82 21.97 11.53
CA LYS A 17 20.93 22.99 10.47
C LYS A 17 22.30 22.98 9.80
N ARG A 18 23.38 22.84 10.56
CA ARG A 18 24.74 22.77 10.01
C ARG A 18 24.91 21.61 9.00
N VAL A 19 24.38 20.44 9.32
CA VAL A 19 24.45 19.28 8.40
C VAL A 19 23.57 19.53 7.19
N PHE A 20 22.37 20.08 7.37
CA PHE A 20 21.47 20.44 6.29
C PHE A 20 22.14 21.43 5.32
N ASP A 21 22.64 22.56 5.81
CA ASP A 21 23.29 23.61 5.00
C ASP A 21 24.48 23.01 4.20
N GLN A 22 25.31 22.20 4.86
CA GLN A 22 26.43 21.50 4.21
C GLN A 22 25.97 20.56 3.09
N VAL A 23 24.87 19.88 3.28
CA VAL A 23 24.31 18.96 2.26
C VAL A 23 23.77 19.74 1.07
N VAL A 24 23.05 20.85 1.32
CA VAL A 24 22.52 21.72 0.25
C VAL A 24 23.66 22.29 -0.56
N GLU A 25 24.69 22.83 0.07
CA GLU A 25 25.87 23.38 -0.60
C GLU A 25 26.58 22.32 -1.46
N GLN A 26 26.81 21.12 -0.91
CA GLN A 26 27.43 20.02 -1.64
C GLN A 26 26.56 19.54 -2.82
N TYR A 27 25.23 19.53 -2.64
CA TYR A 27 24.29 19.16 -3.69
C TYR A 27 24.39 20.14 -4.86
N MET A 28 24.29 21.45 -4.60
CA MET A 28 24.36 22.51 -5.59
C MET A 28 25.69 22.50 -6.32
N HIS A 29 26.80 22.45 -5.58
CA HIS A 29 28.14 22.39 -6.17
C HIS A 29 28.31 21.20 -7.12
N ARG A 30 27.85 20.00 -6.72
CA ARG A 30 27.94 18.81 -7.59
C ARG A 30 27.01 18.89 -8.77
N MET A 31 25.79 19.39 -8.58
CA MET A 31 24.83 19.60 -9.65
C MET A 31 25.41 20.45 -10.77
N GLU A 32 26.02 21.57 -10.43
CA GLU A 32 26.55 22.54 -11.39
C GLU A 32 27.89 22.12 -11.99
N HIS A 33 28.86 21.77 -11.16
CA HIS A 33 30.24 21.61 -11.57
C HIS A 33 30.57 20.17 -12.02
N TYR A 34 29.95 19.18 -11.36
CA TYR A 34 30.25 17.76 -11.62
C TYR A 34 29.27 17.15 -12.62
N TYR A 35 27.97 17.35 -12.43
CA TYR A 35 26.93 16.78 -13.30
C TYR A 35 26.47 17.75 -14.40
N LYS A 36 26.93 19.01 -14.40
CA LYS A 36 26.59 20.02 -15.43
C LYS A 36 25.06 20.15 -15.63
N ASN A 37 24.33 20.13 -14.55
CA ASN A 37 22.86 20.13 -14.50
C ASN A 37 22.15 18.93 -15.18
N ASP A 38 22.87 17.87 -15.56
CA ASP A 38 22.28 16.63 -16.09
C ASP A 38 21.70 15.77 -14.94
N ILE A 39 20.73 16.32 -14.20
CA ILE A 39 20.01 15.68 -13.09
C ILE A 39 18.50 15.94 -13.20
N LEU A 40 17.68 15.14 -12.51
CA LEU A 40 16.22 15.16 -12.63
C LEU A 40 15.52 16.06 -11.62
N VAL A 41 16.18 16.39 -10.52
CA VAL A 41 15.60 17.19 -9.43
C VAL A 41 16.56 18.31 -9.03
N LYS A 42 16.06 19.52 -8.95
CA LYS A 42 16.88 20.69 -8.61
C LYS A 42 16.84 20.94 -7.09
N ALA A 43 17.88 21.57 -6.55
CA ALA A 43 17.97 21.84 -5.12
C ALA A 43 16.79 22.66 -4.59
N GLU A 44 16.40 23.71 -5.33
CA GLU A 44 15.29 24.60 -4.97
C GLU A 44 13.93 23.91 -4.90
N ASP A 45 13.76 22.79 -5.63
CA ASP A 45 12.50 22.02 -5.66
C ASP A 45 12.36 21.08 -4.45
N ILE A 46 13.49 20.62 -3.88
CA ILE A 46 13.49 19.47 -2.96
C ILE A 46 13.96 19.79 -1.53
N PHE A 47 14.80 20.81 -1.34
CA PHE A 47 15.23 21.20 -0.02
C PHE A 47 14.27 22.24 0.59
N LYS A 48 13.79 21.96 1.81
CA LYS A 48 12.93 22.84 2.61
C LYS A 48 13.73 23.36 3.79
N GLU A 49 14.18 24.61 3.70
CA GLU A 49 15.12 25.19 4.68
C GLU A 49 14.49 25.37 6.06
N GLU A 50 13.23 25.79 6.13
CA GLU A 50 12.54 26.03 7.40
C GLU A 50 12.40 24.74 8.23
N GLU A 51 12.08 23.62 7.57
CA GLU A 51 11.94 22.31 8.19
C GLU A 51 13.25 21.54 8.28
N MET A 52 14.30 21.97 7.58
CA MET A 52 15.60 21.28 7.44
C MET A 52 15.44 19.86 6.89
N ILE A 53 14.66 19.70 5.84
CA ILE A 53 14.37 18.41 5.18
C ILE A 53 14.69 18.45 3.70
N LEU A 54 14.93 17.28 3.13
CA LEU A 54 14.74 17.04 1.70
C LEU A 54 13.39 16.37 1.53
N ASP A 55 12.51 16.97 0.74
CA ASP A 55 11.17 16.45 0.44
C ASP A 55 10.94 16.38 -1.06
N ILE A 56 10.66 15.18 -1.54
CA ILE A 56 10.29 14.93 -2.93
C ILE A 56 8.89 14.32 -2.93
N PRO A 57 7.83 15.15 -3.02
CA PRO A 57 6.49 14.64 -3.31
C PRO A 57 6.56 13.83 -4.59
N ARG A 58 5.78 12.75 -4.71
CA ARG A 58 5.84 11.83 -5.85
C ARG A 58 5.98 12.58 -7.20
N LYS A 59 7.21 12.75 -7.66
CA LYS A 59 7.57 13.45 -8.91
C LYS A 59 7.73 12.41 -10.02
N VAL A 60 7.08 12.66 -11.16
CA VAL A 60 7.19 11.83 -12.35
C VAL A 60 7.85 12.66 -13.44
N VAL A 61 8.98 12.21 -13.93
CA VAL A 61 9.78 12.91 -14.95
C VAL A 61 10.19 11.96 -16.08
N VAL A 62 10.59 12.53 -17.21
CA VAL A 62 11.20 11.79 -18.32
C VAL A 62 12.67 12.17 -18.36
N GLY A 63 13.55 11.19 -18.54
CA GLY A 63 14.98 11.43 -18.60
C GLY A 63 15.75 10.30 -19.27
N SER A 64 16.99 10.60 -19.67
CA SER A 64 17.92 9.62 -20.20
C SER A 64 18.52 8.75 -19.08
N GLU A 65 19.23 7.69 -19.46
CA GLU A 65 20.01 6.88 -18.53
C GLU A 65 21.05 7.70 -17.75
N ARG A 66 21.67 8.66 -18.40
CA ARG A 66 22.63 9.57 -17.76
C ARG A 66 21.99 10.42 -16.67
N HIS A 67 20.81 11.01 -16.93
CA HIS A 67 20.05 11.74 -15.91
C HIS A 67 19.69 10.86 -14.73
N TRP A 68 19.29 9.61 -15.01
CA TRP A 68 18.96 8.61 -13.97
C TRP A 68 20.16 8.31 -13.07
N LEU A 69 21.30 7.92 -13.65
CA LEU A 69 22.51 7.55 -12.90
C LEU A 69 23.06 8.73 -12.10
N ASN A 70 23.12 9.93 -12.71
CA ASN A 70 23.59 11.12 -12.04
C ASN A 70 22.72 11.48 -10.83
N THR A 71 21.39 11.42 -11.00
CA THR A 71 20.43 11.70 -9.91
C THR A 71 20.53 10.67 -8.80
N LEU A 72 20.61 9.39 -9.13
CA LEU A 72 20.76 8.30 -8.17
C LEU A 72 22.02 8.50 -7.32
N ASN A 73 23.18 8.67 -7.96
CA ASN A 73 24.47 8.88 -7.28
C ASN A 73 24.47 10.13 -6.38
N LEU A 74 23.81 11.20 -6.83
CA LEU A 74 23.72 12.44 -6.03
C LEU A 74 22.84 12.24 -4.81
N LEU A 75 21.68 11.59 -4.96
CA LEU A 75 20.76 11.31 -3.85
C LEU A 75 21.32 10.28 -2.87
N GLU A 76 22.03 9.24 -3.32
CA GLU A 76 22.74 8.30 -2.44
C GLU A 76 23.71 9.01 -1.48
N ARG A 77 24.44 9.99 -2.02
CA ARG A 77 25.34 10.81 -1.20
C ARG A 77 24.57 11.64 -0.18
N VAL A 78 23.47 12.26 -0.56
CA VAL A 78 22.61 13.03 0.35
C VAL A 78 22.09 12.16 1.50
N VAL A 79 21.61 10.98 1.18
CA VAL A 79 21.07 10.01 2.16
C VAL A 79 22.12 9.63 3.20
N SER A 80 23.42 9.58 2.86
CA SER A 80 24.48 9.24 3.82
C SER A 80 24.61 10.24 4.98
N PHE A 81 24.09 11.46 4.82
CA PHE A 81 24.09 12.49 5.85
C PHE A 81 22.79 12.55 6.66
N SER A 82 21.71 11.91 6.18
CA SER A 82 20.42 11.94 6.85
C SER A 82 20.37 11.11 8.13
N MET A 83 19.43 11.43 9.00
CA MET A 83 19.19 10.73 10.28
C MET A 83 17.99 9.79 10.18
N ALA A 84 17.02 10.13 9.34
CA ALA A 84 15.79 9.39 9.13
C ALA A 84 15.22 9.65 7.73
N GLY A 85 14.23 8.85 7.34
CA GLY A 85 13.56 8.95 6.06
C GLY A 85 14.04 7.94 5.04
N SER A 86 13.46 8.00 3.87
CA SER A 86 13.86 7.19 2.71
C SER A 86 13.43 7.85 1.41
N LEU A 87 14.19 7.58 0.34
CA LEU A 87 13.81 7.95 -1.01
C LEU A 87 13.58 6.69 -1.84
N ASN A 88 12.51 6.67 -2.59
CA ASN A 88 12.20 5.61 -3.55
C ASN A 88 12.37 6.15 -4.96
N LEU A 89 13.13 5.46 -5.78
CA LEU A 89 13.40 5.81 -7.17
C LEU A 89 13.06 4.63 -8.07
N TRP A 90 12.24 4.85 -9.07
CA TRP A 90 11.87 3.84 -10.08
C TRP A 90 12.21 4.35 -11.47
N ARG A 91 12.82 3.50 -12.28
CA ARG A 91 13.02 3.70 -13.72
C ARG A 91 12.15 2.71 -14.49
N LEU A 92 11.31 3.23 -15.39
CA LEU A 92 10.35 2.43 -16.14
C LEU A 92 10.53 2.62 -17.65
N SER A 93 10.30 1.54 -18.39
CA SER A 93 10.15 1.57 -19.84
C SER A 93 8.87 0.83 -20.23
N ALA A 94 8.02 1.43 -21.07
CA ALA A 94 6.73 0.88 -21.50
C ALA A 94 5.86 0.34 -20.35
N GLY A 95 5.93 0.99 -19.16
CA GLY A 95 5.16 0.60 -17.97
C GLY A 95 5.77 -0.54 -17.15
N THR A 96 6.92 -1.07 -17.54
CA THR A 96 7.68 -2.10 -16.79
C THR A 96 8.79 -1.44 -15.98
N ILE A 97 8.95 -1.83 -14.71
CA ILE A 97 10.09 -1.39 -13.90
C ILE A 97 11.36 -2.05 -14.44
N LEU A 98 12.34 -1.22 -14.77
CA LEU A 98 13.70 -1.66 -15.10
C LEU A 98 14.57 -1.67 -13.85
N ASP A 99 14.47 -0.61 -13.02
CA ASP A 99 15.20 -0.48 -11.77
C ASP A 99 14.33 0.10 -10.67
N HIS A 100 14.60 -0.33 -9.44
CA HIS A 100 14.01 0.24 -8.23
C HIS A 100 15.07 0.34 -7.14
N HIS A 101 15.29 1.53 -6.63
CA HIS A 101 16.19 1.79 -5.52
C HIS A 101 15.42 2.38 -4.34
N VAL A 102 15.69 1.85 -3.16
CA VAL A 102 15.27 2.42 -1.88
C VAL A 102 16.52 2.92 -1.18
N LEU A 103 16.64 4.24 -1.06
CA LEU A 103 17.75 4.90 -0.42
C LEU A 103 17.36 5.23 1.02
N GLU A 104 18.08 4.65 1.99
CA GLU A 104 17.86 4.83 3.43
C GLU A 104 19.19 5.16 4.12
N PRO A 105 19.14 5.89 5.27
CA PRO A 105 20.33 6.14 6.05
C PRO A 105 21.07 4.86 6.43
N LYS A 106 22.35 4.78 6.07
CA LYS A 106 23.24 3.67 6.40
C LYS A 106 24.47 4.24 7.10
N SER A 107 24.40 4.44 8.40
CA SER A 107 25.52 5.02 9.15
C SER A 107 25.72 4.33 10.50
N GLU A 108 26.93 4.47 11.05
CA GLU A 108 27.28 4.05 12.41
C GLU A 108 26.57 4.85 13.52
N ARG A 109 25.74 5.82 13.17
CA ARG A 109 24.99 6.64 14.14
C ARG A 109 24.03 5.76 14.93
N THR A 110 24.07 5.88 16.24
CA THR A 110 23.29 5.05 17.18
C THR A 110 21.79 5.04 16.85
N THR A 111 21.23 6.20 16.45
CA THR A 111 19.79 6.29 16.10
C THR A 111 19.45 5.44 14.89
N VAL A 112 20.29 5.47 13.83
CA VAL A 112 20.10 4.66 12.62
C VAL A 112 20.21 3.18 12.94
N GLN A 113 21.20 2.77 13.73
CA GLN A 113 21.39 1.37 14.14
C GLN A 113 20.21 0.87 15.00
N LEU A 114 19.75 1.69 15.97
CA LEU A 114 18.58 1.35 16.80
C LEU A 114 17.32 1.21 15.96
N PHE A 115 17.11 2.09 14.98
CA PHE A 115 15.96 2.00 14.08
C PHE A 115 16.00 0.71 13.25
N ASN A 116 17.13 0.41 12.63
CA ASN A 116 17.30 -0.81 11.82
C ASN A 116 17.04 -2.07 12.65
N LYS A 117 17.65 -2.15 13.85
CA LYS A 117 17.41 -3.26 14.77
C LYS A 117 15.94 -3.38 15.18
N GLY A 118 15.30 -2.26 15.53
CA GLY A 118 13.88 -2.25 15.88
C GLY A 118 12.99 -2.67 14.71
N ARG A 119 13.30 -2.25 13.47
CA ARG A 119 12.57 -2.64 12.25
C ARG A 119 12.67 -4.15 11.98
N GLU A 120 13.79 -4.76 12.25
CA GLU A 120 13.95 -6.22 12.16
C GLU A 120 13.08 -6.95 13.19
N LEU A 121 13.02 -6.44 14.43
CA LEU A 121 12.21 -7.02 15.50
C LEU A 121 10.71 -6.92 15.23
N VAL A 122 10.23 -5.85 14.58
CA VAL A 122 8.80 -5.67 14.19
C VAL A 122 8.29 -6.83 13.36
N ASN A 123 9.15 -7.45 12.54
CA ASN A 123 8.79 -8.56 11.66
C ASN A 123 8.92 -9.94 12.31
N GLN A 124 9.38 -10.01 13.57
CA GLN A 124 9.54 -11.26 14.32
C GLN A 124 8.34 -11.48 15.25
N GLU A 125 7.86 -12.71 15.30
CA GLU A 125 6.80 -13.08 16.24
C GLU A 125 7.30 -13.03 17.68
N LYS A 126 6.44 -12.58 18.60
CA LYS A 126 6.73 -12.50 20.05
C LYS A 126 7.87 -11.53 20.41
N LYS A 127 8.19 -10.59 19.52
CA LYS A 127 9.19 -9.55 19.74
C LYS A 127 8.60 -8.14 19.80
N GLU A 128 7.26 -8.06 19.96
CA GLU A 128 6.54 -6.79 19.96
C GLU A 128 7.05 -5.82 21.04
N ASP A 129 7.26 -6.29 22.27
CA ASP A 129 7.74 -5.45 23.37
C ASP A 129 9.17 -4.95 23.14
N GLU A 130 10.05 -5.82 22.61
CA GLU A 130 11.43 -5.43 22.27
C GLU A 130 11.44 -4.39 21.13
N ALA A 131 10.60 -4.60 20.10
CA ALA A 131 10.44 -3.65 19.00
C ALA A 131 9.92 -2.30 19.49
N LEU A 132 8.89 -2.29 20.37
CA LEU A 132 8.33 -1.10 20.98
C LEU A 132 9.38 -0.32 21.77
N ALA A 133 10.16 -1.01 22.61
CA ALA A 133 11.25 -0.42 23.37
C ALA A 133 12.33 0.21 22.47
N MET A 134 12.69 -0.46 21.35
CA MET A 134 13.66 0.09 20.40
C MET A 134 13.11 1.33 19.69
N MET A 135 11.89 1.31 19.18
CA MET A 135 11.29 2.48 18.52
C MET A 135 11.12 3.65 19.48
N THR A 136 10.80 3.37 20.76
CA THR A 136 10.74 4.41 21.81
C THR A 136 12.10 5.05 22.06
N LYS A 137 13.19 4.29 22.07
CA LYS A 137 14.54 4.84 22.16
C LYS A 137 14.90 5.70 20.93
N VAL A 138 14.47 5.29 19.73
CA VAL A 138 14.71 6.05 18.50
C VAL A 138 14.03 7.42 18.56
N VAL A 139 12.72 7.46 18.85
CA VAL A 139 11.97 8.73 18.90
C VAL A 139 12.42 9.64 20.06
N GLY A 140 12.89 9.03 21.16
CA GLY A 140 13.48 9.77 22.28
C GLY A 140 14.84 10.43 21.94
N ARG A 141 15.60 9.85 20.99
CA ARG A 141 16.87 10.41 20.51
C ARG A 141 16.70 11.40 19.36
N PHE A 142 15.74 11.12 18.48
CA PHE A 142 15.45 11.94 17.31
C PHE A 142 13.93 12.03 17.09
N ALA A 143 13.36 13.09 17.65
CA ALA A 143 11.90 13.30 17.68
C ALA A 143 11.26 13.50 16.29
N ARG A 144 12.05 13.79 15.25
CA ARG A 144 11.59 13.92 13.86
C ARG A 144 11.76 12.64 13.05
N HIS A 145 11.66 11.47 13.68
CA HIS A 145 11.80 10.19 12.99
C HIS A 145 10.43 9.61 12.63
N ALA A 146 9.83 10.06 11.51
CA ALA A 146 8.50 9.65 11.07
C ALA A 146 8.33 8.12 10.99
N GLN A 147 9.29 7.42 10.38
CA GLN A 147 9.24 5.96 10.23
C GLN A 147 9.30 5.22 11.58
N ALA A 148 9.98 5.78 12.61
CA ALA A 148 10.01 5.15 13.92
C ALA A 148 8.66 5.29 14.64
N TYR A 149 7.99 6.44 14.51
CA TYR A 149 6.62 6.58 14.98
C TYR A 149 5.68 5.62 14.25
N GLU A 150 5.75 5.54 12.93
CA GLU A 150 4.92 4.62 12.15
C GLU A 150 5.11 3.16 12.62
N ARG A 151 6.36 2.70 12.75
CA ARG A 151 6.65 1.34 13.23
C ARG A 151 6.20 1.11 14.67
N ARG A 152 6.33 2.12 15.54
CA ARG A 152 5.83 2.05 16.91
C ARG A 152 4.30 1.98 16.96
N GLY A 153 3.62 2.77 16.13
CA GLY A 153 2.18 2.71 15.96
C GLY A 153 1.69 1.35 15.45
N PHE A 154 2.40 0.78 14.49
CA PHE A 154 2.11 -0.56 14.00
C PHE A 154 2.20 -1.62 15.12
N VAL A 155 3.27 -1.58 15.93
CA VAL A 155 3.43 -2.51 17.07
C VAL A 155 2.36 -2.28 18.13
N ASN A 156 2.06 -1.02 18.49
CA ASN A 156 1.00 -0.68 19.43
C ASN A 156 -0.35 -1.22 18.95
N ASN A 157 -0.67 -1.09 17.66
CA ASN A 157 -1.92 -1.64 17.11
C ASN A 157 -1.98 -3.18 17.20
N ARG A 158 -0.86 -3.88 16.98
CA ARG A 158 -0.79 -5.35 17.16
C ARG A 158 -1.02 -5.77 18.62
N LEU A 159 -0.50 -5.00 19.57
CA LEU A 159 -0.69 -5.21 21.01
C LEU A 159 -2.08 -4.79 21.51
N GLY A 160 -2.91 -4.17 20.67
CA GLY A 160 -4.23 -3.67 21.03
C GLY A 160 -4.23 -2.27 21.66
N ASN A 161 -3.10 -1.62 21.77
CA ASN A 161 -2.92 -0.25 22.28
C ASN A 161 -3.36 0.79 21.24
N THR A 162 -4.66 0.77 20.88
CA THR A 162 -5.19 1.53 19.73
C THR A 162 -4.98 3.05 19.88
N LYS A 163 -5.09 3.60 21.09
CA LYS A 163 -4.89 5.04 21.33
C LYS A 163 -3.44 5.47 21.06
N ASP A 164 -2.48 4.69 21.55
CA ASP A 164 -1.07 4.95 21.35
C ASP A 164 -0.69 4.77 19.88
N ALA A 165 -1.28 3.80 19.20
CA ALA A 165 -1.10 3.60 17.77
C ALA A 165 -1.57 4.80 16.95
N LEU A 166 -2.77 5.35 17.23
CA LEU A 166 -3.27 6.56 16.56
C LEU A 166 -2.36 7.76 16.83
N TYR A 167 -1.95 7.98 18.08
CA TYR A 167 -1.01 9.04 18.42
C TYR A 167 0.30 8.93 17.60
N ASP A 168 0.83 7.74 17.49
CA ASP A 168 2.08 7.50 16.77
C ASP A 168 1.92 7.71 15.25
N TYR A 169 0.81 7.26 14.65
CA TYR A 169 0.54 7.54 13.24
C TYR A 169 0.33 9.03 12.98
N ASP A 170 -0.38 9.75 13.86
CA ASP A 170 -0.54 11.20 13.75
C ASP A 170 0.80 11.93 13.87
N LYS A 171 1.68 11.52 14.80
CA LYS A 171 3.05 12.06 14.89
C LYS A 171 3.85 11.77 13.63
N SER A 172 3.76 10.56 13.08
CA SER A 172 4.42 10.21 11.83
C SER A 172 3.96 11.11 10.68
N LEU A 173 2.65 11.30 10.53
CA LEU A 173 2.05 12.12 9.47
C LEU A 173 2.26 13.62 9.65
N ASN A 174 2.42 14.10 10.89
CA ASN A 174 2.82 15.48 11.14
C ASN A 174 4.27 15.78 10.71
N ILE A 175 5.15 14.76 10.71
CA ILE A 175 6.53 14.86 10.25
C ILE A 175 6.63 14.60 8.75
N TYR A 176 5.97 13.56 8.26
CA TYR A 176 5.95 13.18 6.85
C TYR A 176 4.49 12.97 6.37
N PRO A 177 3.82 14.06 5.91
CA PRO A 177 2.39 14.03 5.58
C PRO A 177 2.00 13.07 4.44
N SER A 178 2.92 12.73 3.56
CA SER A 178 2.66 11.83 2.42
C SER A 178 3.09 10.39 2.66
N MET A 179 3.35 9.97 3.91
CA MET A 179 3.81 8.61 4.23
C MET A 179 2.71 7.56 4.06
N PRO A 180 2.80 6.67 3.04
CA PRO A 180 1.72 5.73 2.77
C PRO A 180 1.48 4.73 3.89
N GLU A 181 2.53 4.26 4.56
CA GLU A 181 2.45 3.25 5.61
C GLU A 181 1.70 3.78 6.84
N ALA A 182 1.93 5.04 7.21
CA ALA A 182 1.24 5.66 8.35
C ALA A 182 -0.25 5.91 8.05
N HIS A 183 -0.57 6.41 6.86
CA HIS A 183 -1.96 6.52 6.41
C HIS A 183 -2.65 5.16 6.39
N TYR A 184 -2.00 4.13 5.83
CA TYR A 184 -2.58 2.79 5.78
C TYR A 184 -2.87 2.24 7.18
N GLY A 185 -1.90 2.35 8.09
CA GLY A 185 -2.07 1.89 9.48
C GLY A 185 -3.18 2.62 10.22
N ARG A 186 -3.28 3.95 10.10
CA ARG A 186 -4.33 4.78 10.71
C ARG A 186 -5.70 4.48 10.09
N GLY A 187 -5.78 4.37 8.77
CA GLY A 187 -6.99 4.01 8.05
C GLY A 187 -7.56 2.66 8.45
N LEU A 188 -6.71 1.66 8.72
CA LEU A 188 -7.16 0.36 9.25
C LEU A 188 -7.79 0.48 10.64
N ILE A 189 -7.27 1.37 11.49
CA ILE A 189 -7.88 1.64 12.81
C ILE A 189 -9.21 2.36 12.65
N HIS A 190 -9.30 3.36 11.77
CA HIS A 190 -10.56 4.04 11.47
C HIS A 190 -11.61 3.07 10.93
N ALA A 191 -11.24 2.18 10.01
CA ALA A 191 -12.14 1.14 9.48
C ALA A 191 -12.60 0.15 10.58
N LYS A 192 -11.71 -0.24 11.50
CA LYS A 192 -12.05 -1.09 12.66
C LYS A 192 -13.02 -0.41 13.61
N ASN A 193 -12.93 0.92 13.74
CA ASN A 193 -13.82 1.73 14.57
C ASN A 193 -15.07 2.21 13.80
N GLU A 194 -15.30 1.67 12.59
CA GLU A 194 -16.45 2.01 11.73
C GLU A 194 -16.50 3.49 11.29
N SER A 195 -15.40 4.22 11.42
CA SER A 195 -15.23 5.61 10.94
C SER A 195 -14.83 5.59 9.46
N TRP A 196 -15.79 5.22 8.60
CA TRP A 196 -15.53 4.87 7.20
C TRP A 196 -15.05 6.03 6.35
N GLU A 197 -15.52 7.25 6.60
CA GLU A 197 -15.09 8.47 5.90
C GLU A 197 -13.61 8.81 6.22
N LEU A 198 -13.20 8.65 7.47
CA LEU A 198 -11.80 8.83 7.86
C LEU A 198 -10.91 7.73 7.27
N ALA A 199 -11.41 6.50 7.25
CA ALA A 199 -10.70 5.38 6.63
C ALA A 199 -10.54 5.59 5.12
N GLU A 200 -11.58 6.06 4.42
CA GLU A 200 -11.54 6.43 2.99
C GLU A 200 -10.45 7.46 2.73
N ALA A 201 -10.46 8.57 3.47
CA ALA A 201 -9.49 9.66 3.30
C ALA A 201 -8.04 9.16 3.45
N ASP A 202 -7.78 8.33 4.47
CA ASP A 202 -6.46 7.75 4.67
C ASP A 202 -6.05 6.78 3.54
N PHE A 203 -6.94 5.89 3.09
CA PHE A 203 -6.63 4.97 2.00
C PHE A 203 -6.47 5.69 0.65
N GLU A 204 -7.20 6.77 0.41
CA GLU A 204 -6.97 7.64 -0.76
C GLU A 204 -5.60 8.30 -0.71
N ALA A 205 -5.18 8.79 0.47
CA ALA A 205 -3.83 9.32 0.66
C ALA A 205 -2.76 8.27 0.33
N VAL A 206 -2.95 6.99 0.72
CA VAL A 206 -2.04 5.90 0.31
C VAL A 206 -1.96 5.78 -1.20
N THR A 207 -3.10 5.73 -1.89
CA THR A 207 -3.09 5.54 -3.36
C THR A 207 -2.52 6.74 -4.11
N ASN A 208 -2.66 7.94 -3.56
CA ASN A 208 -2.09 9.15 -4.12
C ASN A 208 -0.56 9.23 -3.92
N ASN A 209 -0.03 8.64 -2.86
CA ASN A 209 1.39 8.72 -2.51
C ASN A 209 2.18 7.42 -2.80
N SER A 210 1.55 6.42 -3.41
CA SER A 210 2.18 5.15 -3.83
C SER A 210 1.93 4.86 -5.31
N ILE A 211 2.54 3.81 -5.84
CA ILE A 211 2.40 3.43 -7.25
C ILE A 211 1.87 1.99 -7.39
N PRO A 212 1.21 1.64 -8.52
CA PRO A 212 0.65 0.29 -8.75
C PRO A 212 1.66 -0.86 -8.71
N HIS A 213 2.95 -0.57 -8.67
CA HIS A 213 4.01 -1.58 -8.52
C HIS A 213 4.31 -1.91 -7.05
N GLN A 214 3.76 -1.16 -6.10
CA GLN A 214 3.90 -1.39 -4.66
C GLN A 214 2.68 -2.14 -4.13
N ALA A 215 2.91 -3.12 -3.25
CA ALA A 215 1.83 -3.88 -2.62
C ALA A 215 0.85 -2.98 -1.86
N ILE A 216 1.37 -1.96 -1.17
CA ILE A 216 0.57 -1.05 -0.34
C ILE A 216 -0.49 -0.29 -1.15
N TYR A 217 -0.20 0.06 -2.41
CA TYR A 217 -1.18 0.66 -3.32
C TYR A 217 -2.42 -0.22 -3.47
N TRP A 218 -2.20 -1.51 -3.76
CA TRP A 218 -3.30 -2.45 -3.97
C TRP A 218 -4.00 -2.84 -2.67
N MET A 219 -3.26 -2.90 -1.56
CA MET A 219 -3.85 -3.12 -0.23
C MET A 219 -4.82 -1.99 0.11
N ALA A 220 -4.44 -0.75 -0.17
CA ALA A 220 -5.31 0.42 0.00
C ALA A 220 -6.51 0.40 -0.95
N GLN A 221 -6.33 0.01 -2.22
CA GLN A 221 -7.45 -0.15 -3.16
C GLN A 221 -8.48 -1.18 -2.67
N VAL A 222 -8.03 -2.29 -2.09
CA VAL A 222 -8.92 -3.29 -1.50
C VAL A 222 -9.65 -2.72 -0.29
N ALA A 223 -8.95 -2.00 0.58
CA ALA A 223 -9.54 -1.37 1.77
C ALA A 223 -10.54 -0.25 1.40
N LEU A 224 -10.25 0.54 0.34
CA LEU A 224 -11.19 1.51 -0.25
C LEU A 224 -12.46 0.81 -0.74
N GLY A 225 -12.33 -0.31 -1.44
CA GLY A 225 -13.49 -1.08 -1.89
C GLY A 225 -14.39 -1.52 -0.73
N ASP A 226 -13.77 -1.97 0.37
CA ASP A 226 -14.50 -2.34 1.60
C ASP A 226 -15.18 -1.10 2.23
N SER A 227 -14.48 0.04 2.31
CA SER A 227 -15.03 1.30 2.84
C SER A 227 -16.21 1.80 1.99
N TYR A 228 -16.10 1.78 0.66
CA TYR A 228 -17.18 2.17 -0.24
C TYR A 228 -18.43 1.32 -0.09
N ILE A 229 -18.30 0.01 0.15
CA ILE A 229 -19.45 -0.85 0.45
C ILE A 229 -20.13 -0.39 1.73
N LYS A 230 -19.37 -0.08 2.76
CA LYS A 230 -19.89 0.38 4.06
C LYS A 230 -20.55 1.74 4.00
N LEU A 231 -20.04 2.62 3.15
CA LEU A 231 -20.59 3.94 2.85
C LEU A 231 -21.78 3.92 1.87
N GLY A 232 -22.25 2.73 1.44
CA GLY A 232 -23.37 2.62 0.50
C GLY A 232 -23.02 3.08 -0.94
N ARG A 233 -21.74 3.00 -1.31
CA ARG A 233 -21.21 3.42 -2.64
C ARG A 233 -20.72 2.21 -3.46
N PRO A 234 -21.62 1.28 -3.86
CA PRO A 234 -21.24 0.04 -4.54
C PRO A 234 -20.60 0.25 -5.92
N ALA A 235 -20.91 1.36 -6.60
CA ALA A 235 -20.31 1.69 -7.90
C ALA A 235 -18.79 1.97 -7.77
N ASP A 236 -18.38 2.71 -6.72
CA ASP A 236 -16.98 2.98 -6.44
C ASP A 236 -16.25 1.69 -6.03
N ALA A 237 -16.88 0.85 -5.20
CA ALA A 237 -16.36 -0.45 -4.84
C ALA A 237 -16.13 -1.34 -6.08
N LEU A 238 -17.10 -1.39 -7.01
CA LEU A 238 -16.97 -2.12 -8.28
C LEU A 238 -15.76 -1.62 -9.09
N ARG A 239 -15.54 -0.31 -9.16
CA ARG A 239 -14.42 0.28 -9.88
C ARG A 239 -13.09 -0.18 -9.32
N VAL A 240 -12.88 -0.06 -8.02
CA VAL A 240 -11.59 -0.41 -7.40
C VAL A 240 -11.32 -1.92 -7.40
N PHE A 241 -12.33 -2.76 -7.18
CA PHE A 241 -12.16 -4.21 -7.27
C PHE A 241 -11.91 -4.67 -8.71
N ASN A 242 -12.54 -4.05 -9.72
CA ASN A 242 -12.24 -4.32 -11.11
C ASN A 242 -10.78 -3.95 -11.45
N MET A 243 -10.25 -2.84 -10.92
CA MET A 243 -8.84 -2.48 -11.08
C MET A 243 -7.93 -3.54 -10.44
N PHE A 244 -8.24 -3.98 -9.23
CA PHE A 244 -7.48 -5.01 -8.51
C PHE A 244 -7.46 -6.34 -9.27
N THR A 245 -8.60 -6.81 -9.76
CA THR A 245 -8.73 -8.11 -10.46
C THR A 245 -8.08 -8.10 -11.84
N LYS A 246 -7.98 -6.93 -12.48
CA LYS A 246 -7.35 -6.75 -13.81
C LYS A 246 -5.90 -6.26 -13.75
N ARG A 247 -5.28 -6.21 -12.57
CA ARG A 247 -3.88 -5.80 -12.46
C ARG A 247 -2.98 -6.71 -13.31
N LYS A 248 -2.12 -6.09 -14.10
CA LYS A 248 -1.21 -6.83 -15.00
C LYS A 248 -0.06 -7.48 -14.24
N GLN A 249 0.43 -6.82 -13.19
CA GLN A 249 1.57 -7.28 -12.42
C GLN A 249 1.12 -8.17 -11.27
N ARG A 250 1.68 -9.38 -11.21
CA ARG A 250 1.55 -10.24 -10.04
C ARG A 250 2.48 -9.75 -8.93
N ILE A 251 1.92 -9.51 -7.76
CA ILE A 251 2.64 -9.22 -6.51
C ILE A 251 2.25 -10.33 -5.54
N ALA A 252 3.18 -11.23 -5.24
CA ALA A 252 2.89 -12.46 -4.48
C ALA A 252 2.19 -12.21 -3.13
N SER A 253 2.59 -11.15 -2.41
CA SER A 253 1.96 -10.80 -1.13
C SER A 253 0.47 -10.42 -1.23
N LEU A 254 -0.04 -10.18 -2.44
CA LEU A 254 -1.45 -9.86 -2.70
C LEU A 254 -2.29 -11.10 -3.04
N ASP A 255 -1.69 -12.25 -3.29
CA ASP A 255 -2.42 -13.46 -3.70
C ASP A 255 -3.44 -13.88 -2.64
N ARG A 256 -3.14 -13.67 -1.35
CA ARG A 256 -4.07 -13.86 -0.23
C ARG A 256 -5.38 -13.08 -0.31
N TYR A 257 -5.42 -11.97 -1.04
CA TYR A 257 -6.63 -11.16 -1.22
C TYR A 257 -7.52 -11.66 -2.37
N ASN A 258 -6.97 -12.43 -3.31
CA ASN A 258 -7.66 -12.79 -4.55
C ASN A 258 -9.01 -13.48 -4.32
N ARG A 259 -9.06 -14.47 -3.42
CA ARG A 259 -10.29 -15.20 -3.10
C ARG A 259 -11.37 -14.27 -2.54
N ARG A 260 -11.03 -13.46 -1.54
CA ARG A 260 -11.94 -12.52 -0.91
C ARG A 260 -12.43 -11.45 -1.87
N VAL A 261 -11.50 -10.81 -2.59
CA VAL A 261 -11.83 -9.71 -3.53
C VAL A 261 -12.70 -10.23 -4.66
N ASN A 262 -12.35 -11.33 -5.30
CA ASN A 262 -13.15 -11.89 -6.38
C ASN A 262 -14.56 -12.33 -5.89
N THR A 263 -14.68 -12.84 -4.67
CA THR A 263 -16.00 -13.16 -4.08
C THR A 263 -16.84 -11.91 -3.88
N THR A 264 -16.26 -10.84 -3.29
CA THR A 264 -16.99 -9.59 -3.04
C THR A 264 -17.34 -8.89 -4.35
N PHE A 265 -16.42 -8.85 -5.30
CA PHE A 265 -16.64 -8.31 -6.64
C PHE A 265 -17.76 -9.05 -7.38
N GLY A 266 -17.74 -10.39 -7.34
CA GLY A 266 -18.80 -11.22 -7.91
C GLY A 266 -20.17 -10.97 -7.30
N LYS A 267 -20.25 -10.75 -5.96
CA LYS A 267 -21.51 -10.39 -5.29
C LYS A 267 -22.06 -9.06 -5.78
N LEU A 268 -21.20 -8.03 -5.87
CA LEU A 268 -21.58 -6.71 -6.37
C LEU A 268 -22.04 -6.76 -7.83
N LEU A 269 -21.35 -7.55 -8.66
CA LEU A 269 -21.75 -7.78 -10.05
C LEU A 269 -23.13 -8.47 -10.17
N ASN A 270 -23.41 -9.45 -9.30
CA ASN A 270 -24.74 -10.07 -9.22
C ASN A 270 -25.84 -9.05 -8.87
N GLN A 271 -25.59 -8.20 -7.89
CA GLN A 271 -26.54 -7.14 -7.48
C GLN A 271 -26.86 -6.14 -8.60
N THR A 272 -25.93 -5.95 -9.52
CA THR A 272 -26.09 -5.05 -10.68
C THR A 272 -26.53 -5.76 -11.96
N GLY A 273 -26.91 -7.05 -11.89
CA GLY A 273 -27.37 -7.83 -13.04
C GLY A 273 -26.25 -8.25 -14.02
N ARG A 274 -24.99 -8.00 -13.69
CA ARG A 274 -23.82 -8.34 -14.52
C ARG A 274 -23.40 -9.79 -14.29
N TYR A 275 -24.32 -10.72 -14.53
CA TYR A 275 -24.17 -12.13 -14.19
C TYR A 275 -23.00 -12.84 -14.88
N THR A 276 -22.74 -12.51 -16.15
CA THR A 276 -21.60 -13.10 -16.89
C THR A 276 -20.25 -12.74 -16.28
N ASP A 277 -20.08 -11.49 -15.88
CA ASP A 277 -18.87 -11.02 -15.21
C ASP A 277 -18.75 -11.63 -13.81
N ALA A 278 -19.88 -11.73 -13.09
CA ALA A 278 -19.94 -12.38 -11.77
C ALA A 278 -19.49 -13.84 -11.81
N ILE A 279 -19.93 -14.59 -12.85
CA ILE A 279 -19.52 -15.97 -13.08
C ILE A 279 -17.99 -16.08 -13.20
N VAL A 280 -17.36 -15.16 -13.93
CA VAL A 280 -15.89 -15.13 -14.08
C VAL A 280 -15.23 -14.87 -12.72
N ALA A 281 -15.72 -13.88 -12.00
CA ALA A 281 -15.18 -13.53 -10.69
C ALA A 281 -15.27 -14.69 -9.69
N PHE A 282 -16.41 -15.40 -9.62
CA PHE A 282 -16.56 -16.54 -8.72
C PHE A 282 -15.68 -17.74 -9.10
N LYS A 283 -15.44 -17.98 -10.40
CA LYS A 283 -14.47 -18.99 -10.83
C LYS A 283 -13.07 -18.64 -10.33
N GLN A 284 -12.64 -17.40 -10.56
CA GLN A 284 -11.35 -16.91 -10.06
C GLN A 284 -11.24 -17.00 -8.53
N ALA A 285 -12.35 -16.77 -7.80
CA ALA A 285 -12.38 -16.93 -6.36
C ALA A 285 -12.19 -18.39 -5.92
N LEU A 286 -12.77 -19.35 -6.64
CA LEU A 286 -12.63 -20.78 -6.35
C LEU A 286 -11.25 -21.32 -6.69
N ASP A 287 -10.60 -20.77 -7.72
CA ASP A 287 -9.25 -21.17 -8.17
C ASP A 287 -8.14 -20.52 -7.31
N ALA A 288 -8.47 -19.48 -6.52
CA ALA A 288 -7.51 -18.78 -5.67
C ALA A 288 -7.20 -19.56 -4.38
N GLU A 289 -5.95 -19.39 -3.90
CA GLU A 289 -5.51 -19.96 -2.63
C GLU A 289 -6.41 -19.53 -1.45
N THR A 290 -6.58 -20.45 -0.50
CA THR A 290 -7.37 -20.22 0.71
C THR A 290 -6.51 -19.64 1.82
N ASP A 291 -6.97 -18.51 2.39
CA ASP A 291 -6.50 -17.93 3.64
C ASP A 291 -7.56 -18.17 4.73
N ILE A 292 -7.15 -18.16 6.00
CA ILE A 292 -8.03 -18.36 7.19
C ILE A 292 -9.21 -17.37 7.20
N LYS A 293 -9.01 -16.16 6.66
CA LYS A 293 -10.04 -15.10 6.55
C LYS A 293 -10.78 -15.10 5.22
N ALA A 294 -10.46 -16.04 4.32
CA ALA A 294 -11.09 -16.11 3.03
C ALA A 294 -12.53 -16.66 3.14
N PRO A 295 -13.46 -16.25 2.26
CA PRO A 295 -14.79 -16.82 2.21
C PRO A 295 -14.72 -18.32 1.97
N LYS A 296 -15.53 -19.07 2.72
CA LYS A 296 -15.64 -20.52 2.55
C LYS A 296 -16.20 -20.88 1.17
N GLU A 297 -15.81 -22.01 0.67
CA GLU A 297 -16.14 -22.47 -0.68
C GLU A 297 -17.65 -22.55 -0.92
N GLU A 298 -18.42 -23.06 0.04
CA GLU A 298 -19.88 -23.18 -0.05
C GLU A 298 -20.57 -21.82 -0.22
N ILE A 299 -20.04 -20.75 0.40
CA ILE A 299 -20.56 -19.38 0.25
C ILE A 299 -20.29 -18.87 -1.17
N ILE A 300 -19.09 -19.13 -1.70
CA ILE A 300 -18.72 -18.74 -3.06
C ILE A 300 -19.60 -19.49 -4.06
N ARG A 301 -19.75 -20.81 -3.91
CA ARG A 301 -20.57 -21.66 -4.79
C ARG A 301 -22.05 -21.27 -4.74
N TYR A 302 -22.58 -20.88 -3.61
CA TYR A 302 -23.92 -20.34 -3.48
C TYR A 302 -24.13 -19.12 -4.38
N HIS A 303 -23.28 -18.09 -4.21
CA HIS A 303 -23.38 -16.87 -5.02
C HIS A 303 -23.07 -17.11 -6.52
N TYR A 304 -22.19 -18.06 -6.82
CA TYR A 304 -21.93 -18.51 -8.18
C TYR A 304 -23.16 -19.17 -8.79
N GLY A 305 -23.87 -20.01 -8.03
CA GLY A 305 -25.14 -20.60 -8.45
C GLY A 305 -26.18 -19.53 -8.79
N LEU A 306 -26.32 -18.50 -7.95
CA LEU A 306 -27.22 -17.37 -8.22
C LEU A 306 -26.82 -16.60 -9.49
N ALA A 307 -25.51 -16.40 -9.74
CA ALA A 307 -25.04 -15.77 -10.97
C ALA A 307 -25.39 -16.61 -12.22
N LEU A 308 -25.21 -17.91 -12.13
CA LEU A 308 -25.56 -18.84 -13.22
C LEU A 308 -27.06 -18.85 -13.51
N GLN A 309 -27.89 -18.80 -12.46
CA GLN A 309 -29.35 -18.72 -12.58
C GLN A 309 -29.77 -17.41 -13.27
N GLY A 310 -29.20 -16.25 -12.80
CA GLY A 310 -29.47 -14.95 -13.43
C GLY A 310 -28.99 -14.86 -14.87
N ALA A 311 -27.97 -15.64 -15.27
CA ALA A 311 -27.49 -15.77 -16.64
C ALA A 311 -28.26 -16.81 -17.48
N GLY A 312 -29.35 -17.40 -16.97
CA GLY A 312 -30.13 -18.45 -17.67
C GLY A 312 -29.43 -19.82 -17.76
N LYS A 313 -28.33 -20.05 -17.04
CA LYS A 313 -27.55 -21.30 -17.06
C LYS A 313 -28.00 -22.24 -15.94
N VAL A 314 -29.32 -22.61 -15.97
CA VAL A 314 -30.01 -23.28 -14.86
C VAL A 314 -29.37 -24.63 -14.49
N ALA A 315 -29.01 -25.47 -15.44
CA ALA A 315 -28.39 -26.75 -15.15
C ALA A 315 -27.06 -26.64 -14.40
N LEU A 316 -26.23 -25.60 -14.74
CA LEU A 316 -24.99 -25.30 -14.03
C LEU A 316 -25.25 -24.68 -12.66
N ALA A 317 -26.28 -23.85 -12.53
CA ALA A 317 -26.70 -23.28 -11.26
C ALA A 317 -27.07 -24.39 -10.27
N VAL A 318 -27.93 -25.33 -10.66
CA VAL A 318 -28.33 -26.51 -9.87
C VAL A 318 -27.10 -27.31 -9.40
N LYS A 319 -26.10 -27.50 -10.27
CA LYS A 319 -24.85 -28.20 -9.91
C LYS A 319 -24.10 -27.47 -8.80
N GLN A 320 -23.94 -26.16 -8.89
CA GLN A 320 -23.20 -25.38 -7.89
C GLN A 320 -23.99 -25.28 -6.58
N LEU A 321 -25.30 -25.03 -6.64
CA LEU A 321 -26.16 -24.95 -5.48
C LEU A 321 -26.25 -26.28 -4.74
N LYS A 322 -26.28 -27.41 -5.43
CA LYS A 322 -26.26 -28.74 -4.82
C LYS A 322 -25.00 -29.00 -4.01
N ILE A 323 -23.83 -28.52 -4.48
CA ILE A 323 -22.57 -28.63 -3.74
C ILE A 323 -22.61 -27.71 -2.49
N ALA A 324 -23.04 -26.47 -2.67
CA ALA A 324 -23.13 -25.50 -1.57
C ALA A 324 -24.12 -25.92 -0.49
N ALA A 325 -25.23 -26.54 -0.87
CA ALA A 325 -26.33 -26.95 0.02
C ALA A 325 -25.93 -28.01 1.06
N LYS A 326 -24.76 -28.66 0.91
CA LYS A 326 -24.26 -29.62 1.88
C LYS A 326 -23.94 -28.90 3.22
N ASP A 327 -23.31 -27.72 3.16
CA ASP A 327 -22.75 -27.02 4.31
C ASP A 327 -23.27 -25.57 4.47
N TYR A 328 -24.13 -25.10 3.53
CA TYR A 328 -24.69 -23.76 3.54
C TYR A 328 -26.22 -23.75 3.39
N PRO A 329 -27.00 -23.56 4.49
CA PRO A 329 -28.46 -23.69 4.49
C PRO A 329 -29.19 -22.84 3.44
N LYS A 330 -28.76 -21.59 3.20
CA LYS A 330 -29.36 -20.70 2.19
C LYS A 330 -29.28 -21.25 0.76
N ALA A 331 -28.31 -22.14 0.49
CA ALA A 331 -28.20 -22.77 -0.81
C ALA A 331 -29.27 -23.83 -1.04
N LYS A 332 -29.90 -24.39 0.01
CA LYS A 332 -31.01 -25.37 -0.12
C LYS A 332 -32.24 -24.69 -0.71
N GLU A 333 -32.62 -23.52 -0.21
CA GLU A 333 -33.79 -22.77 -0.72
C GLU A 333 -33.56 -22.35 -2.18
N ALA A 334 -32.36 -21.82 -2.48
CA ALA A 334 -32.01 -21.45 -3.86
C ALA A 334 -31.97 -22.64 -4.80
N LEU A 335 -31.57 -23.83 -4.34
CA LEU A 335 -31.58 -25.05 -5.10
C LEU A 335 -33.00 -25.49 -5.47
N GLU A 336 -33.94 -25.43 -4.53
CA GLU A 336 -35.36 -25.74 -4.80
C GLU A 336 -35.94 -24.77 -5.84
N THR A 337 -35.69 -23.46 -5.69
CA THR A 337 -36.13 -22.45 -6.67
C THR A 337 -35.54 -22.73 -8.06
N ALA A 338 -34.25 -23.06 -8.15
CA ALA A 338 -33.58 -23.34 -9.41
C ALA A 338 -34.11 -24.62 -10.10
N ARG A 339 -34.53 -25.64 -9.34
CA ARG A 339 -35.12 -26.88 -9.90
C ARG A 339 -36.49 -26.67 -10.48
N VAL A 340 -37.30 -25.77 -9.92
CA VAL A 340 -38.64 -25.43 -10.46
C VAL A 340 -38.51 -24.66 -11.78
N SER A 341 -37.37 -23.95 -11.98
CA SER A 341 -37.11 -23.17 -13.19
C SER A 341 -36.37 -23.94 -14.27
N ALA A 342 -36.04 -25.22 -14.06
CA ALA A 342 -35.30 -26.10 -14.98
C ALA A 342 -36.24 -26.97 -15.78
#